data_2e0d1c9ddb1f7901690f78cf8a086f36
#
_entry.id   2e0d1c9ddb1f7901690f78cf8a086f36
#
_cell.length_a   1.000
_cell.length_b   1.000
_cell.length_c   1.000
_cell.angle_alpha   90.00
_cell.angle_beta   90.00
_cell.angle_gamma   90.00
#
_symmetry.space_group_name_H-M   'P 1'
#
loop_
_entity.id
_entity.type
_entity.pdbx_description
1 polymer ?
#
loop_
_entity_poly.entity_id
_entity_poly.type
_entity_poly.pdbx_seq_one_letter_code
_entity_poly.pdbx_strand_id
1 'polypeptide(L)'
;LPPKAKIRFSGVTGYGEKLIQTALNVDLNEIETIAHYTAAKKFQPNVTSIVDIGGQDMKYIRLKNGAIDNIMLNEACSSGCGSFIETFAKSLNLSIEKFVEEAIVSKRPVDLGSRCTVFMNSKIKQAQKEGYSVGDISAGLSYSVIKNAIQKVMKVRDVSTLGEHIVVQGGTFYNDAVSVSYTHLTLPTT
;
A
#
# COMPACT_ATOMS: atom_id res chain seq x y z
N LEU A 1 -18.51 5.08 22.63
CA LEU A 1 -19.56 4.05 22.52
C LEU A 1 -20.90 4.65 22.93
N PRO A 2 -22.05 4.20 22.36
CA PRO A 2 -23.36 4.61 22.82
C PRO A 2 -23.54 4.34 24.32
N PRO A 3 -24.25 5.20 25.09
CA PRO A 3 -24.32 5.09 26.55
C PRO A 3 -24.83 3.75 27.10
N LYS A 4 -25.55 2.96 26.29
CA LYS A 4 -26.09 1.64 26.65
C LYS A 4 -25.33 0.47 26.02
N ALA A 5 -24.23 0.72 25.31
CA ALA A 5 -23.43 -0.35 24.71
C ALA A 5 -22.69 -1.16 25.78
N LYS A 6 -22.77 -2.48 25.70
CA LYS A 6 -21.98 -3.40 26.51
C LYS A 6 -20.94 -4.07 25.62
N ILE A 7 -19.68 -3.92 25.97
CA ILE A 7 -18.59 -4.68 25.33
C ILE A 7 -18.73 -6.12 25.82
N ARG A 8 -18.90 -7.06 24.89
CA ARG A 8 -18.97 -8.49 25.21
C ARG A 8 -17.68 -9.22 24.92
N PHE A 9 -16.89 -8.69 23.99
CA PHE A 9 -15.63 -9.25 23.57
C PHE A 9 -14.74 -8.14 23.00
N SER A 10 -13.45 -8.23 23.27
CA SER A 10 -12.46 -7.27 22.82
C SER A 10 -11.29 -7.99 22.16
N GLY A 11 -10.77 -7.43 21.08
CA GLY A 11 -9.62 -7.97 20.38
C GLY A 11 -8.68 -6.87 19.94
N VAL A 12 -7.42 -7.21 19.81
CA VAL A 12 -6.37 -6.32 19.33
C VAL A 12 -5.52 -7.02 18.29
N THR A 13 -5.08 -6.28 17.28
CA THR A 13 -4.08 -6.70 16.31
C THR A 13 -3.20 -5.51 15.94
N GLY A 14 -2.13 -5.73 15.19
CA GLY A 14 -1.18 -4.70 14.79
C GLY A 14 0.12 -4.80 15.57
N TYR A 15 1.05 -3.91 15.22
CA TYR A 15 2.37 -3.88 15.87
C TYR A 15 2.22 -3.49 17.35
N GLY A 16 2.59 -4.41 18.25
CA GLY A 16 2.46 -4.20 19.71
C GLY A 16 1.18 -4.75 20.33
N GLU A 17 0.46 -5.64 19.64
CA GLU A 17 -0.77 -6.27 20.11
C GLU A 17 -0.64 -6.89 21.51
N LYS A 18 0.52 -7.51 21.82
CA LYS A 18 0.77 -8.11 23.17
C LYS A 18 0.83 -7.07 24.26
N LEU A 19 1.45 -5.92 23.99
CA LEU A 19 1.53 -4.82 24.94
C LEU A 19 0.14 -4.27 25.25
N ILE A 20 -0.66 -4.04 24.20
CA ILE A 20 -2.03 -3.53 24.34
C ILE A 20 -2.92 -4.57 25.01
N GLN A 21 -2.80 -5.84 24.67
CA GLN A 21 -3.52 -6.91 25.34
C GLN A 21 -3.28 -6.89 26.85
N THR A 22 -2.00 -6.81 27.23
CA THR A 22 -1.64 -6.78 28.66
C THR A 22 -2.09 -5.50 29.36
N ALA A 23 -1.93 -4.34 28.71
CA ALA A 23 -2.25 -3.04 29.31
C ALA A 23 -3.76 -2.82 29.47
N LEU A 24 -4.57 -3.29 28.52
CA LEU A 24 -6.02 -3.08 28.47
C LEU A 24 -6.83 -4.34 28.80
N ASN A 25 -6.16 -5.45 29.09
CA ASN A 25 -6.78 -6.75 29.40
C ASN A 25 -7.84 -7.16 28.36
N VAL A 26 -7.48 -7.06 27.07
CA VAL A 26 -8.37 -7.49 25.96
C VAL A 26 -8.39 -9.00 25.85
N ASP A 27 -9.54 -9.55 25.42
CA ASP A 27 -9.82 -10.98 25.40
C ASP A 27 -8.95 -11.75 24.38
N LEU A 28 -8.61 -11.12 23.24
CA LEU A 28 -7.87 -11.75 22.15
C LEU A 28 -6.82 -10.81 21.60
N ASN A 29 -5.63 -11.35 21.31
CA ASN A 29 -4.68 -10.73 20.39
C ASN A 29 -4.42 -11.62 19.18
N GLU A 30 -4.26 -11.02 18.02
CA GLU A 30 -3.93 -11.74 16.81
C GLU A 30 -2.76 -11.05 16.08
N ILE A 31 -1.87 -11.87 15.53
CA ILE A 31 -0.77 -11.37 14.71
C ILE A 31 -1.35 -10.65 13.49
N GLU A 32 -0.87 -9.43 13.22
CA GLU A 32 -1.39 -8.56 12.17
C GLU A 32 -1.51 -9.28 10.81
N THR A 33 -0.48 -10.03 10.40
CA THR A 33 -0.48 -10.76 9.13
C THR A 33 -1.58 -11.83 9.06
N ILE A 34 -1.87 -12.49 10.20
CA ILE A 34 -2.94 -13.49 10.29
C ILE A 34 -4.31 -12.81 10.26
N ALA A 35 -4.45 -11.67 10.92
CA ALA A 35 -5.68 -10.87 10.87
C ALA A 35 -5.97 -10.40 9.43
N HIS A 36 -4.97 -9.91 8.71
CA HIS A 36 -5.07 -9.51 7.30
C HIS A 36 -5.46 -10.68 6.40
N TYR A 37 -4.80 -11.83 6.56
CA TYR A 37 -5.14 -13.05 5.81
C TYR A 37 -6.58 -13.51 6.07
N THR A 38 -6.98 -13.54 7.34
CA THR A 38 -8.32 -13.98 7.75
C THR A 38 -9.40 -13.06 7.17
N ALA A 39 -9.18 -11.76 7.21
CA ALA A 39 -10.09 -10.78 6.61
C ALA A 39 -10.17 -10.94 5.09
N ALA A 40 -9.03 -10.99 4.41
CA ALA A 40 -8.98 -11.15 2.96
C ALA A 40 -9.69 -12.43 2.49
N LYS A 41 -9.47 -13.55 3.17
CA LYS A 41 -10.12 -14.83 2.87
C LYS A 41 -11.64 -14.81 3.08
N LYS A 42 -12.12 -14.00 4.04
CA LYS A 42 -13.55 -13.82 4.26
C LYS A 42 -14.23 -13.10 3.07
N PHE A 43 -13.58 -12.11 2.48
CA PHE A 43 -14.09 -11.37 1.32
C PHE A 43 -13.88 -12.11 0.00
N GLN A 44 -12.74 -12.79 -0.15
CA GLN A 44 -12.37 -13.57 -1.34
C GLN A 44 -11.90 -14.97 -0.90
N PRO A 45 -12.81 -15.96 -0.80
CA PRO A 45 -12.48 -17.30 -0.32
C PRO A 45 -11.37 -18.01 -1.12
N ASN A 46 -11.26 -17.70 -2.42
CA ASN A 46 -10.26 -18.28 -3.34
C ASN A 46 -9.03 -17.38 -3.51
N VAL A 47 -8.78 -16.46 -2.60
CA VAL A 47 -7.63 -15.54 -2.68
C VAL A 47 -6.31 -16.32 -2.83
N THR A 48 -5.51 -15.91 -3.81
CA THR A 48 -4.19 -16.49 -4.10
C THR A 48 -3.05 -15.58 -3.64
N SER A 49 -3.30 -14.27 -3.61
CA SER A 49 -2.32 -13.27 -3.21
C SER A 49 -2.98 -12.11 -2.49
N ILE A 50 -2.32 -11.59 -1.46
CA ILE A 50 -2.73 -10.39 -0.76
C ILE A 50 -1.60 -9.38 -0.85
N VAL A 51 -1.92 -8.17 -1.33
CA VAL A 51 -1.00 -7.03 -1.40
C VAL A 51 -1.51 -5.97 -0.43
N ASP A 52 -0.79 -5.77 0.64
CA ASP A 52 -1.10 -4.76 1.64
C ASP A 52 -0.11 -3.61 1.52
N ILE A 53 -0.62 -2.39 1.33
CA ILE A 53 0.20 -1.18 1.34
C ILE A 53 -0.37 -0.23 2.38
N GLY A 54 0.29 -0.23 3.53
CA GLY A 54 -0.02 0.63 4.65
C GLY A 54 0.60 2.02 4.53
N GLY A 55 0.50 2.79 5.61
CA GLY A 55 1.15 4.10 5.72
C GLY A 55 2.67 4.02 5.83
N GLN A 56 3.20 2.98 6.46
CA GLN A 56 4.63 2.86 6.76
C GLN A 56 5.27 1.53 6.31
N ASP A 57 4.48 0.53 6.01
CA ASP A 57 4.94 -0.79 5.61
C ASP A 57 4.18 -1.33 4.40
N MET A 58 4.72 -2.38 3.82
CA MET A 58 4.09 -3.17 2.77
C MET A 58 4.22 -4.63 3.10
N LYS A 59 3.17 -5.39 2.81
CA LYS A 59 3.16 -6.84 2.96
C LYS A 59 2.66 -7.49 1.68
N TYR A 60 3.31 -8.55 1.27
CA TYR A 60 2.81 -9.45 0.24
C TYR A 60 2.69 -10.85 0.83
N ILE A 61 1.49 -11.40 0.78
CA ILE A 61 1.19 -12.72 1.30
C ILE A 61 0.76 -13.60 0.11
N ARG A 62 1.52 -14.63 -0.17
CA ARG A 62 1.16 -15.62 -1.18
C ARG A 62 0.50 -16.82 -0.52
N LEU A 63 -0.59 -17.27 -1.13
CA LEU A 63 -1.36 -18.41 -0.66
C LEU A 63 -1.25 -19.58 -1.63
N LYS A 64 -1.18 -20.78 -1.08
CA LYS A 64 -1.21 -22.03 -1.83
C LYS A 64 -2.12 -23.02 -1.11
N ASN A 65 -3.08 -23.58 -1.82
CA ASN A 65 -4.06 -24.51 -1.26
C ASN A 65 -4.81 -23.93 -0.03
N GLY A 66 -5.09 -22.62 -0.07
CA GLY A 66 -5.82 -21.93 0.98
C GLY A 66 -5.03 -21.68 2.29
N ALA A 67 -3.72 -21.91 2.29
CA ALA A 67 -2.82 -21.63 3.40
C ALA A 67 -1.72 -20.64 2.99
N ILE A 68 -1.14 -19.93 3.94
CA ILE A 68 -0.02 -19.02 3.70
C ILE A 68 1.19 -19.83 3.28
N ASP A 69 1.69 -19.59 2.06
CA ASP A 69 2.89 -20.21 1.49
C ASP A 69 4.13 -19.34 1.69
N ASN A 70 3.99 -18.03 1.50
CA ASN A 70 5.09 -17.09 1.64
C ASN A 70 4.61 -15.71 2.09
N ILE A 71 5.43 -15.04 2.89
CA ILE A 71 5.21 -13.67 3.34
C ILE A 71 6.47 -12.86 3.02
N MET A 72 6.29 -11.74 2.36
CA MET A 72 7.35 -10.75 2.10
C MET A 72 6.95 -9.43 2.72
N LEU A 73 7.84 -8.86 3.51
CA LEU A 73 7.62 -7.63 4.26
C LEU A 73 8.62 -6.57 3.83
N ASN A 74 8.20 -5.32 3.82
CA ASN A 74 9.07 -4.17 3.75
C ASN A 74 8.76 -3.22 4.91
N GLU A 75 9.39 -3.46 6.03
CA GLU A 75 9.28 -2.64 7.24
C GLU A 75 10.42 -1.61 7.35
N ALA A 76 11.51 -1.85 6.61
CA ALA A 76 12.74 -1.07 6.75
C ALA A 76 12.73 0.25 5.96
N CYS A 77 11.78 0.45 5.06
CA CYS A 77 11.79 1.61 4.17
C CYS A 77 10.36 2.07 3.84
N SER A 78 9.98 3.22 4.37
CA SER A 78 8.72 3.89 4.06
C SER A 78 8.63 4.43 2.61
N SER A 79 9.71 4.26 1.82
CA SER A 79 9.74 4.73 0.43
C SER A 79 8.92 3.86 -0.50
N GLY A 80 7.67 4.09 -0.54
CA GLY A 80 6.72 3.33 -1.33
C GLY A 80 5.44 3.06 -0.56
N CYS A 81 5.34 3.57 0.67
CA CYS A 81 4.14 3.50 1.49
C CYS A 81 3.38 4.83 1.47
N GLY A 82 2.18 4.86 2.03
CA GLY A 82 1.31 6.03 2.01
C GLY A 82 1.91 7.28 2.63
N SER A 83 2.66 7.14 3.74
CA SER A 83 3.32 8.27 4.42
C SER A 83 4.33 9.01 3.54
N PHE A 84 4.93 8.32 2.56
CA PHE A 84 5.81 8.97 1.59
C PHE A 84 5.03 9.90 0.66
N ILE A 85 3.88 9.44 0.14
CA ILE A 85 2.99 10.25 -0.69
C ILE A 85 2.48 11.47 0.09
N GLU A 86 2.04 11.28 1.34
CA GLU A 86 1.59 12.37 2.21
C GLU A 86 2.68 13.41 2.47
N THR A 87 3.89 12.94 2.80
CA THR A 87 5.03 13.83 3.03
C THR A 87 5.35 14.64 1.79
N PHE A 88 5.23 14.01 0.63
CA PHE A 88 5.47 14.69 -0.63
C PHE A 88 4.39 15.70 -0.98
N ALA A 89 3.11 15.35 -0.83
CA ALA A 89 1.99 16.28 -1.01
C ALA A 89 2.17 17.52 -0.11
N LYS A 90 2.50 17.32 1.16
CA LYS A 90 2.81 18.42 2.11
C LYS A 90 3.98 19.28 1.63
N SER A 91 5.03 18.70 1.06
CA SER A 91 6.19 19.45 0.55
C SER A 91 5.84 20.35 -0.66
N LEU A 92 4.77 20.02 -1.37
CA LEU A 92 4.20 20.79 -2.47
C LEU A 92 3.10 21.76 -2.00
N ASN A 93 2.83 21.87 -0.69
CA ASN A 93 1.71 22.60 -0.10
C ASN A 93 0.34 22.15 -0.63
N LEU A 94 0.19 20.85 -0.90
CA LEU A 94 -1.06 20.25 -1.34
C LEU A 94 -1.69 19.41 -0.23
N SER A 95 -3.02 19.37 -0.17
CA SER A 95 -3.72 18.30 0.53
C SER A 95 -3.58 16.99 -0.24
N ILE A 96 -3.81 15.86 0.43
CA ILE A 96 -3.71 14.55 -0.25
C ILE A 96 -4.78 14.40 -1.34
N GLU A 97 -5.97 14.95 -1.11
CA GLU A 97 -7.07 14.94 -2.08
C GLU A 97 -6.68 15.70 -3.35
N LYS A 98 -6.11 16.90 -3.18
CA LYS A 98 -5.66 17.70 -4.33
C LYS A 98 -4.52 17.03 -5.08
N PHE A 99 -3.60 16.39 -4.35
CA PHE A 99 -2.52 15.60 -4.95
C PHE A 99 -3.07 14.46 -5.83
N VAL A 100 -4.12 13.76 -5.35
CA VAL A 100 -4.78 12.67 -6.08
C VAL A 100 -5.50 13.19 -7.32
N GLU A 101 -6.28 14.27 -7.18
CA GLU A 101 -6.98 14.91 -8.30
C GLU A 101 -6.01 15.28 -9.42
N GLU A 102 -4.90 15.93 -9.09
CA GLU A 102 -3.87 16.33 -10.07
C GLU A 102 -3.21 15.11 -10.72
N ALA A 103 -2.98 14.03 -9.96
CA ALA A 103 -2.37 12.81 -10.47
C ALA A 103 -3.27 12.10 -11.51
N ILE A 104 -4.57 12.01 -11.24
CA ILE A 104 -5.52 11.28 -12.09
C ILE A 104 -5.66 11.93 -13.46
N VAL A 105 -5.61 13.26 -13.54
CA VAL A 105 -5.75 13.99 -14.81
C VAL A 105 -4.45 14.10 -15.59
N SER A 106 -3.33 13.64 -15.05
CA SER A 106 -2.03 13.70 -15.71
C SER A 106 -2.00 12.84 -16.97
N LYS A 107 -1.50 13.43 -18.05
CA LYS A 107 -1.31 12.76 -19.35
C LYS A 107 0.15 12.34 -19.60
N ARG A 108 1.07 12.80 -18.75
CA ARG A 108 2.51 12.58 -18.92
C ARG A 108 3.21 12.27 -17.58
N PRO A 109 2.86 11.17 -16.90
CA PRO A 109 3.47 10.82 -15.63
C PRO A 109 4.99 10.74 -15.72
N VAL A 110 5.69 11.33 -14.77
CA VAL A 110 7.16 11.26 -14.71
C VAL A 110 7.61 9.86 -14.33
N ASP A 111 8.53 9.26 -15.05
CA ASP A 111 9.14 7.99 -14.62
C ASP A 111 10.18 8.21 -13.52
N LEU A 112 9.73 8.09 -12.30
CA LEU A 112 10.59 8.19 -11.12
C LEU A 112 11.30 6.85 -10.78
N GLY A 113 10.92 5.76 -11.45
CA GLY A 113 11.44 4.43 -11.22
C GLY A 113 11.01 3.83 -9.89
N SER A 114 11.76 2.83 -9.41
CA SER A 114 11.54 2.11 -8.14
C SER A 114 12.74 2.28 -7.20
N ARG A 115 13.19 3.50 -6.98
CA ARG A 115 14.38 3.81 -6.17
C ARG A 115 14.00 4.26 -4.75
N CYS A 116 14.99 4.28 -3.86
CA CYS A 116 14.87 4.84 -2.53
C CYS A 116 14.45 6.32 -2.57
N THR A 117 13.68 6.76 -1.60
CA THR A 117 13.14 8.12 -1.41
C THR A 117 14.19 9.22 -1.57
N VAL A 118 15.41 8.99 -1.07
CA VAL A 118 16.53 9.96 -1.17
C VAL A 118 16.86 10.30 -2.62
N PHE A 119 16.91 9.28 -3.48
CA PHE A 119 17.16 9.47 -4.91
C PHE A 119 15.94 10.01 -5.66
N MET A 120 14.76 9.74 -5.16
CA MET A 120 13.51 10.22 -5.75
C MET A 120 13.38 11.74 -5.65
N ASN A 121 13.76 12.33 -4.52
CA ASN A 121 13.79 13.80 -4.34
C ASN A 121 14.65 14.51 -5.40
N SER A 122 15.79 13.94 -5.77
CA SER A 122 16.63 14.50 -6.81
C SER A 122 15.98 14.44 -8.19
N LYS A 123 15.33 13.32 -8.52
CA LYS A 123 14.60 13.17 -9.79
C LYS A 123 13.39 14.11 -9.88
N ILE A 124 12.69 14.32 -8.78
CA ILE A 124 11.56 15.24 -8.72
C ILE A 124 12.01 16.68 -8.96
N LYS A 125 13.10 17.12 -8.30
CA LYS A 125 13.69 18.45 -8.54
C LYS A 125 14.12 18.61 -10.00
N GLN A 126 14.64 17.56 -10.62
CA GLN A 126 14.97 17.55 -12.04
C GLN A 126 13.72 17.68 -12.89
N ALA A 127 12.67 16.88 -12.64
CA ALA A 127 11.42 16.96 -13.36
C ALA A 127 10.76 18.36 -13.28
N GLN A 128 10.83 19.00 -12.10
CA GLN A 128 10.36 20.38 -11.93
C GLN A 128 11.14 21.35 -12.83
N LYS A 129 12.48 21.21 -12.93
CA LYS A 129 13.32 22.04 -13.83
C LYS A 129 13.02 21.77 -15.30
N GLU A 130 12.63 20.55 -15.66
CA GLU A 130 12.25 20.15 -17.01
C GLU A 130 10.81 20.56 -17.38
N GLY A 131 10.09 21.23 -16.47
CA GLY A 131 8.75 21.78 -16.71
C GLY A 131 7.61 20.76 -16.59
N TYR A 132 7.83 19.65 -15.89
CA TYR A 132 6.73 18.75 -15.54
C TYR A 132 5.78 19.40 -14.56
N SER A 133 4.48 19.21 -14.77
CA SER A 133 3.45 19.70 -13.88
C SER A 133 3.45 18.97 -12.54
N VAL A 134 2.80 19.56 -11.54
CA VAL A 134 2.55 18.89 -10.27
C VAL A 134 1.80 17.59 -10.47
N GLY A 135 0.80 17.58 -11.37
CA GLY A 135 0.04 16.38 -11.73
C GLY A 135 0.91 15.26 -12.30
N ASP A 136 1.86 15.60 -13.20
CA ASP A 136 2.78 14.61 -13.78
C ASP A 136 3.69 13.99 -12.72
N ILE A 137 4.15 14.79 -11.76
CA ILE A 137 4.98 14.33 -10.65
C ILE A 137 4.16 13.49 -9.68
N SER A 138 2.94 13.91 -9.35
CA SER A 138 2.04 13.19 -8.45
C SER A 138 1.66 11.81 -9.02
N ALA A 139 1.35 11.74 -10.31
CA ALA A 139 1.11 10.48 -11.01
C ALA A 139 2.36 9.59 -11.01
N GLY A 140 3.52 10.15 -11.31
CA GLY A 140 4.80 9.44 -11.28
C GLY A 140 5.14 8.85 -9.92
N LEU A 141 4.80 9.55 -8.83
CA LEU A 141 4.94 9.06 -7.45
C LEU A 141 4.01 7.87 -7.19
N SER A 142 2.75 7.96 -7.60
CA SER A 142 1.77 6.86 -7.45
C SER A 142 2.25 5.62 -8.19
N TYR A 143 2.71 5.75 -9.43
CA TYR A 143 3.35 4.65 -10.18
C TYR A 143 4.58 4.09 -9.48
N SER A 144 5.42 4.96 -8.91
CA SER A 144 6.64 4.54 -8.22
C SER A 144 6.35 3.70 -6.97
N VAL A 145 5.30 4.03 -6.20
CA VAL A 145 4.85 3.22 -5.04
C VAL A 145 4.53 1.80 -5.49
N ILE A 146 3.74 1.64 -6.53
CA ILE A 146 3.35 0.32 -7.03
C ILE A 146 4.54 -0.42 -7.68
N LYS A 147 5.38 0.27 -8.45
CA LYS A 147 6.63 -0.33 -8.97
C LYS A 147 7.52 -0.85 -7.84
N ASN A 148 7.62 -0.12 -6.72
CA ASN A 148 8.36 -0.58 -5.54
C ASN A 148 7.72 -1.82 -4.92
N ALA A 149 6.40 -1.85 -4.76
CA ALA A 149 5.68 -3.01 -4.25
C ALA A 149 5.99 -4.25 -5.11
N ILE A 150 5.78 -4.17 -6.43
CA ILE A 150 5.95 -5.29 -7.35
C ILE A 150 7.41 -5.75 -7.42
N GLN A 151 8.35 -4.82 -7.61
CA GLN A 151 9.75 -5.16 -7.93
C GLN A 151 10.61 -5.42 -6.69
N LYS A 152 10.36 -4.70 -5.59
CA LYS A 152 11.23 -4.76 -4.40
C LYS A 152 10.66 -5.65 -3.31
N VAL A 153 9.36 -5.55 -3.04
CA VAL A 153 8.72 -6.34 -1.99
C VAL A 153 8.32 -7.70 -2.53
N MET A 154 7.47 -7.73 -3.53
CA MET A 154 6.97 -8.98 -4.11
C MET A 154 8.03 -9.72 -4.93
N LYS A 155 9.06 -9.00 -5.41
CA LYS A 155 10.13 -9.51 -6.29
C LYS A 155 9.58 -10.24 -7.54
N VAL A 156 8.43 -9.79 -8.00
CA VAL A 156 7.73 -10.37 -9.15
C VAL A 156 8.30 -9.76 -10.42
N ARG A 157 8.73 -10.63 -11.33
CA ARG A 157 9.17 -10.25 -12.69
C ARG A 157 8.04 -10.36 -13.69
N ASP A 158 7.14 -11.31 -13.47
CA ASP A 158 5.98 -11.59 -14.29
C ASP A 158 4.74 -11.54 -13.40
N VAL A 159 3.87 -10.56 -13.63
CA VAL A 159 2.66 -10.33 -12.84
C VAL A 159 1.65 -11.49 -12.94
N SER A 160 1.71 -12.31 -13.98
CA SER A 160 0.87 -13.50 -14.10
C SER A 160 1.10 -14.50 -12.96
N THR A 161 2.27 -14.46 -12.31
CA THR A 161 2.60 -15.32 -11.17
C THR A 161 1.91 -14.93 -9.87
N LEU A 162 1.24 -13.77 -9.83
CA LEU A 162 0.45 -13.34 -8.67
C LEU A 162 -0.83 -14.19 -8.48
N GLY A 163 -1.25 -14.91 -9.53
CA GLY A 163 -2.48 -15.69 -9.53
C GLY A 163 -3.70 -14.86 -9.99
N GLU A 164 -4.87 -15.51 -9.98
CA GLU A 164 -6.09 -14.94 -10.54
C GLU A 164 -6.93 -14.15 -9.53
N HIS A 165 -6.80 -14.49 -8.24
CA HIS A 165 -7.60 -13.87 -7.16
C HIS A 165 -6.71 -13.09 -6.23
N ILE A 166 -6.50 -11.81 -6.53
CA ILE A 166 -5.65 -10.91 -5.77
C ILE A 166 -6.52 -9.98 -4.93
N VAL A 167 -6.26 -9.92 -3.63
CA VAL A 167 -6.83 -8.92 -2.74
C VAL A 167 -5.80 -7.83 -2.54
N VAL A 168 -6.18 -6.58 -2.83
CA VAL A 168 -5.40 -5.39 -2.47
C VAL A 168 -6.04 -4.72 -1.27
N GLN A 169 -5.24 -4.31 -0.31
CA GLN A 169 -5.71 -3.69 0.92
C GLN A 169 -4.67 -2.71 1.49
N GLY A 170 -5.02 -2.06 2.58
CA GLY A 170 -4.21 -1.04 3.23
C GLY A 170 -4.63 0.38 2.88
N GLY A 171 -4.36 1.31 3.78
CA GLY A 171 -4.81 2.70 3.70
C GLY A 171 -4.34 3.44 2.44
N THR A 172 -3.22 3.03 1.87
CA THR A 172 -2.66 3.65 0.65
C THR A 172 -3.56 3.43 -0.58
N PHE A 173 -4.35 2.36 -0.63
CA PHE A 173 -5.29 2.12 -1.72
C PHE A 173 -6.56 2.98 -1.69
N TYR A 174 -6.80 3.75 -0.63
CA TYR A 174 -7.81 4.83 -0.65
C TYR A 174 -7.39 5.99 -1.56
N ASN A 175 -6.11 6.04 -1.97
CA ASN A 175 -5.61 6.95 -2.98
C ASN A 175 -5.92 6.38 -4.38
N ASP A 176 -6.87 6.98 -5.07
CA ASP A 176 -7.33 6.52 -6.39
C ASP A 176 -6.20 6.50 -7.43
N ALA A 177 -5.25 7.44 -7.36
CA ALA A 177 -4.11 7.43 -8.27
C ALA A 177 -3.18 6.22 -8.06
N VAL A 178 -3.06 5.74 -6.82
CA VAL A 178 -2.34 4.49 -6.51
C VAL A 178 -3.12 3.28 -7.01
N SER A 179 -4.43 3.25 -6.79
CA SER A 179 -5.31 2.16 -7.25
C SER A 179 -5.31 2.03 -8.77
N VAL A 180 -5.39 3.15 -9.48
CA VAL A 180 -5.25 3.21 -10.94
C VAL A 180 -3.88 2.73 -11.38
N SER A 181 -2.81 3.19 -10.72
CA SER A 181 -1.44 2.76 -11.03
C SER A 181 -1.24 1.26 -10.86
N TYR A 182 -1.84 0.68 -9.81
CA TYR A 182 -1.81 -0.77 -9.58
C TYR A 182 -2.50 -1.51 -10.74
N THR A 183 -3.70 -1.07 -11.11
CA THR A 183 -4.47 -1.67 -12.21
C THR A 183 -3.66 -1.66 -13.51
N HIS A 184 -3.06 -0.52 -13.87
CA HIS A 184 -2.25 -0.40 -15.09
C HIS A 184 -0.97 -1.25 -15.10
N LEU A 185 -0.38 -1.51 -13.95
CA LEU A 185 0.88 -2.26 -13.84
C LEU A 185 0.70 -3.76 -13.65
N THR A 186 -0.50 -4.21 -13.25
CA THR A 186 -0.75 -5.61 -12.89
C THR A 186 -1.75 -6.31 -13.80
N LEU A 187 -2.67 -5.58 -14.43
CA LEU A 187 -3.61 -6.18 -15.35
C LEU A 187 -3.07 -6.16 -16.79
N PRO A 188 -3.34 -7.21 -17.60
CA PRO A 188 -2.98 -7.19 -19.00
C PRO A 188 -3.73 -6.05 -19.69
N THR A 189 -2.99 -5.19 -20.40
CA THR A 189 -3.56 -4.21 -21.32
C THR A 189 -4.07 -4.96 -22.53
N THR A 190 -5.39 -5.04 -22.68
CA THR A 190 -6.04 -5.52 -23.90
C THR A 190 -5.90 -4.50 -25.02
#